data_d6758054ff8942d9d91343800b4260e9
#
_entry.id   d6758054ff8942d9d91343800b4260e9
#
_cell.length_a   1.000
_cell.length_b   1.000
_cell.length_c   1.000
_cell.angle_alpha   90.00
_cell.angle_beta   90.00
_cell.angle_gamma   90.00
#
_symmetry.space_group_name_H-M   'P 1'
#
loop_
_entity.id
_entity.type
_entity.pdbx_description
1 polymer ?
#
loop_
_entity_poly.entity_id
_entity_poly.type
_entity_poly.pdbx_seq_one_letter_code
_entity_poly.pdbx_strand_id
1 'polypeptide(L)'
;MREDRRSALIRELKIVRKSGLHRLREHMGELVELRAMAMEVHGGETADDVESLLRGAFNKKSEGAQGTAIGILLGMELGRRGASPSVLRQVAAERLGYQSVDTFRKRPEANSIATFADVLESYVRDVNNEPDIEGAKLERVMSLIEELTLAEYGEMVRRLRRRMATLAGSDGVAASAWDHRGKSPRGDR
;
A
#
# COMPACT_ATOMS: atom_id res chain seq x y z
N MET A 1 25.29 -21.09 5.31
CA MET A 1 24.94 -20.54 3.98
C MET A 1 23.84 -19.52 4.23
N ARG A 2 24.07 -18.23 3.94
CA ARG A 2 22.98 -17.24 3.95
C ARG A 2 22.08 -17.56 2.77
N GLU A 3 20.81 -17.81 3.05
CA GLU A 3 19.78 -17.88 1.99
C GLU A 3 19.81 -16.55 1.24
N ASP A 4 19.74 -16.61 -0.10
CA ASP A 4 19.66 -15.42 -0.93
C ASP A 4 18.37 -14.66 -0.56
N ARG A 5 18.47 -13.34 -0.29
CA ARG A 5 17.35 -12.46 0.09
C ARG A 5 16.15 -12.66 -0.83
N ARG A 6 16.41 -12.77 -2.13
CA ARG A 6 15.38 -13.00 -3.14
C ARG A 6 14.62 -14.32 -2.90
N SER A 7 15.32 -15.39 -2.56
CA SER A 7 14.70 -16.69 -2.28
C SER A 7 13.84 -16.66 -1.04
N ALA A 8 14.27 -15.94 0.00
CA ALA A 8 13.51 -15.71 1.22
C ALA A 8 12.23 -14.89 0.93
N LEU A 9 12.34 -13.81 0.15
CA LEU A 9 11.18 -13.00 -0.28
C LEU A 9 10.15 -13.83 -1.05
N ILE A 10 10.60 -14.65 -2.00
CA ILE A 10 9.70 -15.54 -2.77
C ILE A 10 8.96 -16.49 -1.83
N ARG A 11 9.63 -17.03 -0.81
CA ARG A 11 9.00 -17.91 0.19
C ARG A 11 7.96 -17.14 1.00
N GLU A 12 8.29 -15.96 1.49
CA GLU A 12 7.41 -15.12 2.29
C GLU A 12 6.19 -14.64 1.47
N LEU A 13 6.39 -14.23 0.23
CA LEU A 13 5.28 -13.88 -0.67
C LEU A 13 4.34 -15.07 -0.93
N LYS A 14 4.85 -16.31 -0.96
CA LYS A 14 3.99 -17.51 -1.03
C LYS A 14 3.15 -17.69 0.24
N ILE A 15 3.68 -17.33 1.42
CA ILE A 15 2.93 -17.33 2.67
C ILE A 15 1.81 -16.31 2.58
N VAL A 16 2.13 -15.06 2.23
CA VAL A 16 1.14 -13.99 2.05
C VAL A 16 0.06 -14.38 1.04
N ARG A 17 0.44 -14.95 -0.11
CA ARG A 17 -0.50 -15.43 -1.12
C ARG A 17 -1.41 -16.54 -0.57
N LYS A 18 -0.90 -17.43 0.29
CA LYS A 18 -1.67 -18.54 0.87
C LYS A 18 -2.61 -18.10 1.98
N SER A 19 -2.21 -17.15 2.81
CA SER A 19 -3.00 -16.65 3.94
C SER A 19 -3.89 -15.45 3.58
N GLY A 20 -3.47 -14.64 2.60
CA GLY A 20 -4.08 -13.37 2.22
C GLY A 20 -3.58 -12.21 3.09
N LEU A 21 -3.65 -10.99 2.54
CA LEU A 21 -3.21 -9.77 3.22
C LEU A 21 -3.98 -9.52 4.54
N HIS A 22 -5.24 -9.91 4.63
CA HIS A 22 -6.06 -9.72 5.83
C HIS A 22 -5.58 -10.53 7.05
N ARG A 23 -4.71 -11.52 6.83
CA ARG A 23 -4.15 -12.39 7.88
C ARG A 23 -2.66 -12.17 8.10
N LEU A 24 -2.08 -11.09 7.60
CA LEU A 24 -0.65 -10.79 7.78
C LEU A 24 -0.22 -10.85 9.25
N ARG A 25 -1.05 -10.31 10.16
CA ARG A 25 -0.75 -10.31 11.62
C ARG A 25 -0.48 -11.70 12.20
N GLU A 26 -1.14 -12.73 11.65
CA GLU A 26 -0.98 -14.12 12.13
C GLU A 26 0.37 -14.72 11.70
N HIS A 27 0.99 -14.20 10.64
CA HIS A 27 2.20 -14.74 10.02
C HIS A 27 3.44 -13.85 10.17
N MET A 28 3.37 -12.74 10.92
CA MET A 28 4.47 -11.79 11.05
C MET A 28 5.81 -12.43 11.47
N GLY A 29 5.77 -13.50 12.26
CA GLY A 29 6.96 -14.24 12.65
C GLY A 29 7.69 -14.96 11.51
N GLU A 30 6.98 -15.23 10.41
CA GLU A 30 7.49 -15.92 9.21
C GLU A 30 7.93 -14.94 8.10
N LEU A 31 7.63 -13.63 8.24
CA LEU A 31 7.85 -12.59 7.22
C LEU A 31 9.06 -11.71 7.57
N VAL A 32 10.22 -12.33 7.73
CA VAL A 32 11.44 -11.65 8.24
C VAL A 32 11.96 -10.60 7.26
N GLU A 33 12.07 -10.96 5.96
CA GLU A 33 12.61 -10.05 4.95
C GLU A 33 11.60 -8.94 4.59
N LEU A 34 10.31 -9.27 4.52
CA LEU A 34 9.26 -8.27 4.27
C LEU A 34 9.17 -7.26 5.41
N ARG A 35 9.36 -7.69 6.67
CA ARG A 35 9.44 -6.79 7.84
C ARG A 35 10.67 -5.90 7.78
N ALA A 36 11.84 -6.48 7.47
CA ALA A 36 13.07 -5.71 7.31
C ALA A 36 12.92 -4.63 6.21
N MET A 37 12.32 -4.97 5.07
CA MET A 37 12.03 -4.01 4.00
C MET A 37 11.02 -2.94 4.43
N ALA A 38 9.98 -3.31 5.18
CA ALA A 38 9.02 -2.35 5.70
C ALA A 38 9.67 -1.37 6.67
N MET A 39 10.58 -1.86 7.54
CA MET A 39 11.40 -1.01 8.40
C MET A 39 12.28 -0.04 7.59
N GLU A 40 12.91 -0.52 6.49
CA GLU A 40 13.74 0.31 5.60
C GLU A 40 12.95 1.44 4.94
N VAL A 41 11.67 1.22 4.59
CA VAL A 41 10.84 2.16 3.80
C VAL A 41 9.94 3.04 4.67
N HIS A 42 9.37 2.46 5.73
CA HIS A 42 8.34 3.11 6.55
C HIS A 42 8.77 3.37 8.00
N GLY A 43 9.95 2.89 8.41
CA GLY A 43 10.43 3.00 9.78
C GLY A 43 9.67 2.13 10.78
N GLY A 44 8.87 1.15 10.30
CA GLY A 44 8.10 0.23 11.12
C GLY A 44 8.06 -1.18 10.52
N GLU A 45 7.81 -2.17 11.37
CA GLU A 45 7.74 -3.58 10.97
C GLU A 45 6.42 -4.24 11.37
N THR A 46 5.36 -3.46 11.50
CA THR A 46 4.02 -3.95 11.79
C THR A 46 3.37 -4.60 10.55
N ALA A 47 2.27 -5.31 10.74
CA ALA A 47 1.51 -5.87 9.62
C ALA A 47 0.99 -4.78 8.66
N ASP A 48 0.67 -3.61 9.20
CA ASP A 48 0.18 -2.47 8.42
C ASP A 48 1.32 -1.85 7.59
N ASP A 49 2.56 -1.81 8.13
CA ASP A 49 3.76 -1.36 7.39
C ASP A 49 4.10 -2.34 6.26
N VAL A 50 4.03 -3.65 6.52
CA VAL A 50 4.23 -4.69 5.48
C VAL A 50 3.14 -4.59 4.40
N GLU A 51 1.87 -4.40 4.76
CA GLU A 51 0.80 -4.21 3.78
C GLU A 51 1.05 -2.94 2.96
N SER A 52 1.48 -1.85 3.57
CA SER A 52 1.82 -0.58 2.92
C SER A 52 2.99 -0.74 1.94
N LEU A 53 4.05 -1.45 2.33
CA LEU A 53 5.17 -1.80 1.47
C LEU A 53 4.71 -2.57 0.22
N LEU A 54 3.92 -3.64 0.40
CA LEU A 54 3.43 -4.46 -0.70
C LEU A 54 2.56 -3.66 -1.66
N ARG A 55 1.65 -2.83 -1.15
CA ARG A 55 0.79 -1.96 -1.96
C ARG A 55 1.58 -0.85 -2.66
N GLY A 56 2.53 -0.23 -1.98
CA GLY A 56 3.39 0.80 -2.55
C GLY A 56 4.19 0.27 -3.74
N ALA A 57 4.86 -0.87 -3.58
CA ALA A 57 5.60 -1.53 -4.65
C ALA A 57 4.68 -1.96 -5.81
N PHE A 58 3.49 -2.50 -5.51
CA PHE A 58 2.50 -2.88 -6.51
C PHE A 58 2.05 -1.67 -7.34
N ASN A 59 1.64 -0.59 -6.69
CA ASN A 59 1.10 0.60 -7.38
C ASN A 59 2.17 1.35 -8.20
N LYS A 60 3.42 1.38 -7.72
CA LYS A 60 4.50 2.15 -8.38
C LYS A 60 5.14 1.39 -9.56
N LYS A 61 5.17 0.03 -9.52
CA LYS A 61 6.01 -0.75 -10.43
C LYS A 61 5.37 -1.99 -11.05
N SER A 62 4.16 -2.36 -10.69
CA SER A 62 3.56 -3.59 -11.21
C SER A 62 2.67 -3.32 -12.41
N GLU A 63 3.18 -3.61 -13.61
CA GLU A 63 2.46 -3.41 -14.87
C GLU A 63 2.27 -4.72 -15.63
N GLY A 64 1.36 -4.70 -16.62
CA GLY A 64 1.12 -5.82 -17.52
C GLY A 64 0.47 -7.06 -16.87
N ALA A 65 0.58 -8.19 -17.55
CA ALA A 65 -0.05 -9.44 -17.15
C ALA A 65 0.42 -9.96 -15.77
N GLN A 66 1.71 -9.79 -15.47
CA GLN A 66 2.28 -10.24 -14.18
C GLN A 66 1.83 -9.34 -13.03
N GLY A 67 1.76 -8.02 -13.24
CA GLY A 67 1.18 -7.09 -12.27
C GLY A 67 -0.28 -7.42 -11.99
N THR A 68 -1.09 -7.64 -13.03
CA THR A 68 -2.49 -8.07 -12.88
C THR A 68 -2.59 -9.38 -12.07
N ALA A 69 -1.73 -10.38 -12.37
CA ALA A 69 -1.71 -11.63 -11.63
C ALA A 69 -1.44 -11.41 -10.14
N ILE A 70 -0.43 -10.61 -9.80
CA ILE A 70 -0.05 -10.32 -8.41
C ILE A 70 -1.15 -9.55 -7.69
N GLY A 71 -1.74 -8.52 -8.30
CA GLY A 71 -2.85 -7.77 -7.73
C GLY A 71 -4.02 -8.65 -7.31
N ILE A 72 -4.35 -9.64 -8.16
CA ILE A 72 -5.40 -10.62 -7.87
C ILE A 72 -4.93 -11.63 -6.80
N LEU A 73 -3.77 -12.26 -6.99
CA LEU A 73 -3.27 -13.33 -6.13
C LEU A 73 -3.06 -12.91 -4.68
N LEU A 74 -2.66 -11.66 -4.44
CA LEU A 74 -2.47 -11.10 -3.11
C LEU A 74 -3.73 -10.39 -2.58
N GLY A 75 -4.80 -10.31 -3.38
CA GLY A 75 -6.04 -9.64 -2.97
C GLY A 75 -5.90 -8.12 -2.82
N MET A 76 -5.02 -7.50 -3.61
CA MET A 76 -4.79 -6.05 -3.61
C MET A 76 -5.86 -5.29 -4.40
N GLU A 77 -6.53 -5.95 -5.36
CA GLU A 77 -7.62 -5.36 -6.12
C GLU A 77 -8.86 -5.09 -5.24
N LEU A 78 -9.62 -4.05 -5.60
CA LEU A 78 -10.85 -3.66 -4.91
C LEU A 78 -11.85 -4.84 -4.88
N GLY A 79 -12.44 -5.08 -3.70
CA GLY A 79 -13.45 -6.11 -3.50
C GLY A 79 -12.92 -7.55 -3.36
N ARG A 80 -11.60 -7.75 -3.35
CA ARG A 80 -11.00 -9.08 -3.25
C ARG A 80 -10.35 -9.39 -1.91
N ARG A 81 -10.32 -8.43 -1.00
CA ARG A 81 -9.77 -8.63 0.36
C ARG A 81 -10.57 -9.72 1.08
N GLY A 82 -9.89 -10.77 1.54
CA GLY A 82 -10.51 -11.90 2.24
C GLY A 82 -11.06 -13.00 1.34
N ALA A 83 -10.96 -12.88 0.01
CA ALA A 83 -11.28 -13.99 -0.87
C ALA A 83 -10.33 -15.17 -0.66
N SER A 84 -10.84 -16.41 -0.80
CA SER A 84 -10.00 -17.60 -0.61
C SER A 84 -8.90 -17.70 -1.67
N PRO A 85 -7.73 -18.26 -1.34
CA PRO A 85 -6.61 -18.39 -2.30
C PRO A 85 -6.96 -19.18 -3.56
N SER A 86 -7.90 -20.11 -3.49
CA SER A 86 -8.39 -20.87 -4.65
C SER A 86 -9.20 -19.99 -5.59
N VAL A 87 -10.09 -19.16 -5.04
CA VAL A 87 -10.88 -18.19 -5.81
C VAL A 87 -9.98 -17.16 -6.47
N LEU A 88 -9.02 -16.59 -5.73
CA LEU A 88 -8.06 -15.62 -6.29
C LEU A 88 -7.25 -16.23 -7.44
N ARG A 89 -6.82 -17.48 -7.30
CA ARG A 89 -6.09 -18.19 -8.36
C ARG A 89 -6.96 -18.44 -9.60
N GLN A 90 -8.22 -18.85 -9.40
CA GLN A 90 -9.15 -19.03 -10.49
C GLN A 90 -9.36 -17.72 -11.27
N VAL A 91 -9.65 -16.66 -10.56
CA VAL A 91 -9.85 -15.33 -11.18
C VAL A 91 -8.58 -14.85 -11.91
N ALA A 92 -7.39 -15.07 -11.33
CA ALA A 92 -6.13 -14.72 -12.00
C ALA A 92 -5.95 -15.52 -13.29
N ALA A 93 -6.22 -16.82 -13.28
CA ALA A 93 -6.15 -17.68 -14.47
C ALA A 93 -7.13 -17.21 -15.56
N GLU A 94 -8.39 -16.96 -15.22
CA GLU A 94 -9.42 -16.48 -16.14
C GLU A 94 -9.05 -15.11 -16.74
N ARG A 95 -8.63 -14.15 -15.88
CA ARG A 95 -8.27 -12.79 -16.30
C ARG A 95 -7.09 -12.75 -17.27
N LEU A 96 -6.17 -13.71 -17.13
CA LEU A 96 -4.99 -13.83 -17.98
C LEU A 96 -5.17 -14.78 -19.16
N GLY A 97 -6.39 -15.29 -19.38
CA GLY A 97 -6.73 -16.13 -20.52
C GLY A 97 -6.20 -17.57 -20.44
N TYR A 98 -5.88 -18.05 -19.24
CA TYR A 98 -5.48 -19.46 -19.07
C TYR A 98 -6.70 -20.38 -19.10
N GLN A 99 -6.63 -21.46 -19.89
CA GLN A 99 -7.71 -22.42 -20.04
C GLN A 99 -7.99 -23.23 -18.77
N SER A 100 -7.00 -23.37 -17.87
CA SER A 100 -7.18 -24.03 -16.59
C SER A 100 -6.34 -23.41 -15.48
N VAL A 101 -6.86 -23.49 -14.26
CA VAL A 101 -6.15 -23.09 -13.04
C VAL A 101 -4.85 -23.87 -12.86
N ASP A 102 -4.83 -25.14 -13.23
CA ASP A 102 -3.63 -25.99 -13.12
C ASP A 102 -2.52 -25.53 -14.05
N THR A 103 -2.85 -25.08 -15.25
CA THR A 103 -1.85 -24.50 -16.19
C THR A 103 -1.28 -23.20 -15.60
N PHE A 104 -2.11 -22.35 -15.05
CA PHE A 104 -1.67 -21.12 -14.40
C PHE A 104 -0.77 -21.40 -13.18
N ARG A 105 -1.14 -22.37 -12.35
CA ARG A 105 -0.44 -22.75 -11.11
C ARG A 105 0.97 -23.28 -11.36
N LYS A 106 1.22 -24.00 -12.48
CA LYS A 106 2.48 -24.72 -12.72
C LYS A 106 3.69 -23.78 -12.86
N ARG A 107 3.59 -22.72 -13.64
CA ARG A 107 4.68 -21.76 -13.90
C ARG A 107 4.26 -20.29 -13.77
N PRO A 108 3.17 -19.84 -14.37
CA PRO A 108 2.79 -18.42 -14.36
C PRO A 108 2.63 -17.83 -12.96
N GLU A 109 1.99 -18.54 -12.04
CA GLU A 109 1.84 -18.10 -10.64
C GLU A 109 3.19 -17.94 -9.96
N ALA A 110 4.09 -18.94 -10.12
CA ALA A 110 5.43 -18.87 -9.53
C ALA A 110 6.28 -17.75 -10.14
N ASN A 111 6.19 -17.55 -11.45
CA ASN A 111 6.89 -16.47 -12.13
C ASN A 111 6.38 -15.09 -11.67
N SER A 112 5.07 -14.91 -11.55
CA SER A 112 4.50 -13.65 -11.05
C SER A 112 4.99 -13.31 -9.65
N ILE A 113 5.05 -14.31 -8.75
CA ILE A 113 5.58 -14.13 -7.40
C ILE A 113 7.08 -13.79 -7.43
N ALA A 114 7.86 -14.47 -8.26
CA ALA A 114 9.30 -14.20 -8.40
C ALA A 114 9.55 -12.79 -8.96
N THR A 115 8.82 -12.39 -10.01
CA THR A 115 8.89 -11.03 -10.55
C THR A 115 8.51 -9.99 -9.52
N PHE A 116 7.52 -10.25 -8.68
CA PHE A 116 7.13 -9.31 -7.64
C PHE A 116 8.18 -9.18 -6.53
N ALA A 117 8.93 -10.24 -6.22
CA ALA A 117 10.10 -10.14 -5.35
C ALA A 117 11.15 -9.17 -5.93
N ASP A 118 11.42 -9.26 -7.25
CA ASP A 118 12.34 -8.33 -7.93
C ASP A 118 11.80 -6.89 -7.93
N VAL A 119 10.49 -6.72 -8.08
CA VAL A 119 9.79 -5.42 -7.97
C VAL A 119 9.94 -4.82 -6.57
N LEU A 120 9.78 -5.62 -5.51
CA LEU A 120 9.96 -5.18 -4.13
C LEU A 120 11.39 -4.69 -3.87
N GLU A 121 12.40 -5.48 -4.27
CA GLU A 121 13.81 -5.07 -4.12
C GLU A 121 14.12 -3.76 -4.87
N SER A 122 13.56 -3.62 -6.09
CA SER A 122 13.72 -2.39 -6.86
C SER A 122 13.00 -1.21 -6.21
N TYR A 123 11.79 -1.43 -5.66
CA TYR A 123 11.02 -0.40 -4.99
C TYR A 123 11.74 0.14 -3.76
N VAL A 124 12.23 -0.74 -2.88
CA VAL A 124 12.99 -0.36 -1.69
C VAL A 124 14.25 0.41 -2.07
N ARG A 125 14.98 -0.05 -3.08
CA ARG A 125 16.18 0.64 -3.58
C ARG A 125 15.85 2.02 -4.10
N ASP A 126 14.76 2.18 -4.83
CA ASP A 126 14.38 3.49 -5.39
C ASP A 126 13.92 4.46 -4.29
N VAL A 127 13.15 3.98 -3.31
CA VAL A 127 12.76 4.81 -2.16
C VAL A 127 13.99 5.28 -1.38
N ASN A 128 14.96 4.39 -1.15
CA ASN A 128 16.19 4.73 -0.44
C ASN A 128 17.12 5.63 -1.26
N ASN A 129 17.03 5.61 -2.58
CA ASN A 129 17.84 6.43 -3.49
C ASN A 129 17.11 7.70 -3.97
N GLU A 130 15.78 7.79 -3.81
CA GLU A 130 15.09 9.06 -4.04
C GLU A 130 15.69 10.07 -3.05
N PRO A 131 16.26 11.20 -3.54
CA PRO A 131 16.68 12.25 -2.63
C PRO A 131 15.46 12.59 -1.77
N ASP A 132 15.65 12.63 -0.47
CA ASP A 132 14.59 13.00 0.49
C ASP A 132 14.17 14.46 0.24
N ILE A 133 13.39 14.63 -0.85
CA ILE A 133 12.90 15.94 -1.27
C ILE A 133 11.93 16.50 -0.20
N GLU A 134 11.23 15.63 0.51
CA GLU A 134 10.33 16.04 1.59
C GLU A 134 11.13 16.38 2.85
N GLY A 135 12.12 15.59 3.22
CA GLY A 135 13.04 15.91 4.30
C GLY A 135 13.87 17.16 4.00
N ALA A 136 14.41 17.28 2.79
CA ALA A 136 15.12 18.50 2.38
C ALA A 136 14.22 19.74 2.37
N LYS A 137 12.94 19.61 2.02
CA LYS A 137 11.96 20.71 2.13
C LYS A 137 11.66 21.05 3.58
N LEU A 138 11.47 20.02 4.41
CA LEU A 138 11.22 20.20 5.84
C LEU A 138 12.42 20.85 6.54
N GLU A 139 13.64 20.37 6.28
CA GLU A 139 14.89 20.96 6.75
C GLU A 139 15.01 22.44 6.37
N ARG A 140 14.70 22.75 5.11
CA ARG A 140 14.71 24.15 4.63
C ARG A 140 13.64 25.01 5.32
N VAL A 141 12.45 24.44 5.57
CA VAL A 141 11.40 25.14 6.32
C VAL A 141 11.83 25.35 7.77
N MET A 142 12.42 24.34 8.42
CA MET A 142 12.95 24.45 9.77
C MET A 142 14.04 25.51 9.88
N SER A 143 15.00 25.53 8.95
CA SER A 143 16.04 26.58 8.88
C SER A 143 15.43 27.98 8.73
N LEU A 144 14.43 28.16 7.86
CA LEU A 144 13.73 29.44 7.72
C LEU A 144 12.97 29.82 9.00
N ILE A 145 12.42 28.86 9.72
CA ILE A 145 11.73 29.11 11.00
C ILE A 145 12.73 29.58 12.08
N GLU A 146 13.94 29.01 12.10
CA GLU A 146 15.00 29.40 13.05
C GLU A 146 15.52 30.83 12.79
N GLU A 147 15.43 31.32 11.55
CA GLU A 147 15.79 32.68 11.20
C GLU A 147 14.70 33.73 11.60
N LEU A 148 13.50 33.30 11.94
CA LEU A 148 12.38 34.19 12.30
C LEU A 148 12.61 34.83 13.66
N THR A 149 12.29 36.12 13.76
CA THR A 149 12.12 36.78 15.05
C THR A 149 10.90 36.21 15.79
N LEU A 150 10.85 36.38 17.11
CA LEU A 150 9.71 35.90 17.93
C LEU A 150 8.36 36.46 17.45
N ALA A 151 8.32 37.70 16.97
CA ALA A 151 7.13 38.34 16.43
C ALA A 151 6.68 37.70 15.11
N GLU A 152 7.60 37.42 14.19
CA GLU A 152 7.33 36.76 12.90
C GLU A 152 6.89 35.30 13.10
N TYR A 153 7.52 34.58 14.03
CA TYR A 153 7.12 33.22 14.41
C TYR A 153 5.67 33.21 14.94
N GLY A 154 5.33 34.17 15.82
CA GLY A 154 3.97 34.30 16.33
C GLY A 154 2.93 34.57 15.23
N GLU A 155 3.26 35.39 14.23
CA GLU A 155 2.38 35.67 13.09
C GLU A 155 2.25 34.43 12.18
N MET A 156 3.34 33.74 11.92
CA MET A 156 3.32 32.48 11.14
C MET A 156 2.39 31.43 11.79
N VAL A 157 2.51 31.21 13.11
CA VAL A 157 1.66 30.26 13.83
C VAL A 157 0.18 30.66 13.75
N ARG A 158 -0.14 31.96 13.85
CA ARG A 158 -1.51 32.46 13.69
C ARG A 158 -2.07 32.19 12.29
N ARG A 159 -1.27 32.37 11.25
CA ARG A 159 -1.66 32.08 9.84
C ARG A 159 -1.89 30.60 9.61
N LEU A 160 -0.99 29.72 10.12
CA LEU A 160 -1.14 28.27 10.01
C LEU A 160 -2.43 27.79 10.70
N ARG A 161 -2.71 28.24 11.92
CA ARG A 161 -3.94 27.89 12.63
C ARG A 161 -5.20 28.28 11.87
N ARG A 162 -5.23 29.50 11.28
CA ARG A 162 -6.36 29.94 10.43
C ARG A 162 -6.53 29.04 9.21
N ARG A 163 -5.44 28.67 8.54
CA ARG A 163 -5.49 27.82 7.35
C ARG A 163 -5.97 26.40 7.69
N MET A 164 -5.48 25.83 8.79
CA MET A 164 -5.94 24.52 9.27
C MET A 164 -7.43 24.53 9.63
N ALA A 165 -7.92 25.59 10.29
CA ALA A 165 -9.34 25.75 10.60
C ALA A 165 -10.19 25.82 9.33
N THR A 166 -9.72 26.49 8.27
CA THR A 166 -10.40 26.56 6.98
C THR A 166 -10.47 25.19 6.30
N LEU A 167 -9.37 24.42 6.33
CA LEU A 167 -9.33 23.07 5.76
C LEU A 167 -10.24 22.09 6.53
N ALA A 168 -10.21 22.13 7.86
CA ALA A 168 -11.09 21.31 8.69
C ALA A 168 -12.59 21.69 8.53
N GLY A 169 -12.89 22.95 8.24
CA GLY A 169 -14.26 23.41 7.96
C GLY A 169 -14.79 22.97 6.58
N SER A 170 -13.92 22.78 5.59
CA SER A 170 -14.33 22.33 4.25
C SER A 170 -14.71 20.85 4.20
N ASP A 171 -14.12 20.01 5.04
CA ASP A 171 -14.47 18.59 5.11
C ASP A 171 -15.85 18.35 5.76
N GLY A 172 -16.29 19.26 6.66
CA GLY A 172 -17.61 19.19 7.29
C GLY A 172 -18.78 19.53 6.36
N VAL A 173 -18.57 20.33 5.32
CA VAL A 173 -19.63 20.71 4.36
C VAL A 173 -19.93 19.59 3.37
N ALA A 174 -18.94 18.76 3.02
CA ALA A 174 -19.15 17.62 2.13
C ALA A 174 -19.98 16.49 2.77
N ALA A 175 -19.90 16.31 4.10
CA ALA A 175 -20.64 15.27 4.80
C ALA A 175 -22.13 15.61 4.96
N SER A 176 -22.50 16.90 5.07
CA SER A 176 -23.91 17.31 5.26
C SER A 176 -24.74 17.29 3.98
N ALA A 177 -24.11 17.29 2.80
CA ALA A 177 -24.79 17.27 1.50
C ALA A 177 -25.38 15.90 1.12
N TRP A 178 -25.02 14.84 1.83
CA TRP A 178 -25.49 13.47 1.56
C TRP A 178 -26.73 13.07 2.37
N ASP A 179 -27.06 13.82 3.45
CA ASP A 179 -28.13 13.42 4.37
C ASP A 179 -29.55 13.91 3.98
N HIS A 180 -29.67 14.70 2.92
CA HIS A 180 -30.95 15.28 2.47
C HIS A 180 -31.65 14.55 1.30
N ARG A 181 -31.14 13.41 0.84
CA ARG A 181 -31.76 12.67 -0.30
C ARG A 181 -32.53 11.40 0.10
N GLY A 182 -33.07 11.32 1.31
CA GLY A 182 -33.72 10.12 1.84
C GLY A 182 -35.12 10.28 2.42
N LYS A 183 -35.87 11.36 2.13
CA LYS A 183 -37.27 11.44 2.55
C LYS A 183 -38.20 11.59 1.33
N SER A 184 -38.59 10.46 0.74
CA SER A 184 -39.80 10.39 -0.10
C SER A 184 -41.04 10.55 0.78
N PRO A 185 -41.99 11.41 0.42
CA PRO A 185 -43.29 11.47 1.13
C PRO A 185 -44.10 10.23 0.75
N ARG A 186 -44.48 9.43 1.77
CA ARG A 186 -45.56 8.47 1.64
C ARG A 186 -46.84 9.23 1.40
N GLY A 187 -47.39 9.13 0.21
CA GLY A 187 -48.72 9.54 -0.11
C GLY A 187 -49.75 8.57 0.46
N ASP A 188 -50.65 9.05 1.22
CA ASP A 188 -51.92 8.42 1.58
C ASP A 188 -52.76 8.19 0.31
N ARG A 189 -53.21 6.93 0.15
CA ARG A 189 -54.59 6.59 -0.26
C ARG A 189 -54.80 5.09 -0.08
#